data_5e20a251d0fbb09d68eb0c3266497499
#
_entry.id   5e20a251d0fbb09d68eb0c3266497499
#
_cell.length_a   1.000
_cell.length_b   1.000
_cell.length_c   1.000
_cell.angle_alpha   90.00
_cell.angle_beta   90.00
_cell.angle_gamma   90.00
#
_symmetry.space_group_name_H-M   'P 1'
#
loop_
_entity.id
_entity.type
_entity.pdbx_description
1 polymer ?
#
loop_
_entity_poly.entity_id
_entity_poly.type
_entity_poly.pdbx_seq_one_letter_code
_entity_poly.pdbx_strand_id
1 'polypeptide(L)'
;MDIIFEISDLKIKCKALNNKTAEKLIKLMPIEAKIATWGNEIYFDTPNNDIVLENDAKEVFNLGEIAFWNQGSAIAIGFGKTPASKKDEIRLISKANHWANTYKPEDLKKLKAFKDGEPIKVSILNK
;
A
#
# COMPACT_ATOMS: atom_id res chain seq x y z
N MET A 1 -4.72 -13.81 6.35
CA MET A 1 -4.65 -14.11 4.89
C MET A 1 -3.42 -13.46 4.30
N ASP A 2 -2.65 -14.24 3.58
CA ASP A 2 -1.45 -13.73 2.92
C ASP A 2 -1.77 -13.20 1.54
N ILE A 3 -1.15 -12.08 1.20
CA ILE A 3 -1.26 -11.45 -0.11
C ILE A 3 0.15 -11.18 -0.63
N ILE A 4 0.26 -10.96 -1.93
CA ILE A 4 1.53 -10.68 -2.55
C ILE A 4 1.41 -9.51 -3.52
N PHE A 5 2.35 -8.57 -3.41
CA PHE A 5 2.52 -7.48 -4.38
C PHE A 5 3.63 -7.89 -5.34
N GLU A 6 3.36 -7.75 -6.62
CA GLU A 6 4.34 -8.09 -7.67
C GLU A 6 4.54 -6.89 -8.59
N ILE A 7 5.77 -6.43 -8.70
CA ILE A 7 6.16 -5.36 -9.59
C ILE A 7 7.48 -5.76 -10.25
N SER A 8 7.47 -5.97 -11.57
CA SER A 8 8.61 -6.54 -12.29
C SER A 8 9.03 -7.85 -11.60
N ASP A 9 10.28 -8.01 -11.26
CA ASP A 9 10.81 -9.22 -10.60
C ASP A 9 10.67 -9.17 -9.08
N LEU A 10 10.24 -8.04 -8.52
CA LEU A 10 10.11 -7.89 -7.08
C LEU A 10 8.78 -8.48 -6.60
N LYS A 11 8.85 -9.32 -5.58
CA LYS A 11 7.69 -9.91 -4.94
C LYS A 11 7.74 -9.58 -3.45
N ILE A 12 6.66 -8.97 -2.95
CA ILE A 12 6.57 -8.56 -1.55
C ILE A 12 5.38 -9.26 -0.92
N LYS A 13 5.69 -10.17 0.00
CA LYS A 13 4.66 -10.91 0.73
C LYS A 13 4.20 -10.12 1.93
N CYS A 14 2.90 -10.01 2.11
CA CYS A 14 2.28 -9.28 3.21
C CYS A 14 1.19 -10.12 3.86
N LYS A 15 0.90 -9.77 5.11
CA LYS A 15 -0.23 -10.34 5.83
C LYS A 15 -1.31 -9.28 5.95
N ALA A 16 -2.52 -9.58 5.44
CA ALA A 16 -3.66 -8.70 5.58
C ALA A 16 -4.12 -8.70 7.03
N LEU A 17 -4.51 -7.52 7.52
CA LEU A 17 -5.08 -7.37 8.85
C LEU A 17 -6.53 -7.85 8.86
N ASN A 18 -7.06 -8.03 10.06
CA ASN A 18 -8.44 -8.45 10.24
C ASN A 18 -9.32 -7.21 10.44
N ASN A 19 -9.53 -6.45 9.35
CA ASN A 19 -10.40 -5.28 9.36
C ASN A 19 -11.21 -5.19 8.07
N LYS A 20 -12.16 -4.26 8.03
CA LYS A 20 -13.07 -4.13 6.89
C LYS A 20 -12.36 -3.70 5.61
N THR A 21 -11.35 -2.84 5.73
CA THR A 21 -10.56 -2.41 4.58
C THR A 21 -9.90 -3.61 3.90
N ALA A 22 -9.24 -4.45 4.69
CA ALA A 22 -8.60 -5.65 4.17
C ALA A 22 -9.62 -6.61 3.53
N GLU A 23 -10.75 -6.84 4.21
CA GLU A 23 -11.80 -7.71 3.67
C GLU A 23 -12.28 -7.25 2.29
N LYS A 24 -12.54 -5.95 2.16
CA LYS A 24 -13.06 -5.40 0.91
C LYS A 24 -12.02 -5.42 -0.20
N LEU A 25 -10.76 -5.11 0.12
CA LEU A 25 -9.69 -5.15 -0.88
C LEU A 25 -9.43 -6.58 -1.36
N ILE A 26 -9.45 -7.55 -0.45
CA ILE A 26 -9.26 -8.96 -0.82
C ILE A 26 -10.33 -9.42 -1.80
N LYS A 27 -11.57 -8.99 -1.63
CA LYS A 27 -12.66 -9.33 -2.56
C LYS A 27 -12.45 -8.76 -3.96
N LEU A 28 -11.66 -7.69 -4.09
CA LEU A 28 -11.37 -7.06 -5.37
C LEU A 28 -10.15 -7.68 -6.06
N MET A 29 -9.40 -8.53 -5.37
CA MET A 29 -8.18 -9.11 -5.92
C MET A 29 -8.46 -10.19 -6.95
N PRO A 30 -7.60 -10.33 -7.97
CA PRO A 30 -6.35 -9.57 -8.16
C PRO A 30 -6.63 -8.13 -8.61
N ILE A 31 -5.83 -7.22 -8.12
CA ILE A 31 -5.88 -5.81 -8.53
C ILE A 31 -4.62 -5.54 -9.35
N GLU A 32 -4.82 -5.06 -10.58
CA GLU A 32 -3.72 -4.71 -11.46
C GLU A 32 -3.83 -3.23 -11.80
N ALA A 33 -2.73 -2.52 -11.70
CA ALA A 33 -2.70 -1.08 -11.94
C ALA A 33 -1.30 -0.65 -12.33
N LYS A 34 -1.13 0.65 -12.52
CA LYS A 34 0.18 1.26 -12.75
C LYS A 34 0.49 2.17 -11.59
N ILE A 35 1.72 2.13 -11.09
CA ILE A 35 2.09 2.95 -9.95
C ILE A 35 2.29 4.40 -10.34
N ALA A 36 2.04 5.27 -9.36
CA ALA A 36 2.52 6.64 -9.35
C ALA A 36 3.46 6.76 -8.16
N THR A 37 4.41 7.68 -8.23
CA THR A 37 5.38 7.89 -7.16
C THR A 37 5.20 9.28 -6.55
N TRP A 38 5.50 9.40 -5.26
CA TRP A 38 5.41 10.66 -4.53
C TRP A 38 6.44 10.64 -3.40
N GLY A 39 7.65 11.15 -3.70
CA GLY A 39 8.77 10.95 -2.78
C GLY A 39 9.07 9.47 -2.64
N ASN A 40 9.26 9.01 -1.42
CA ASN A 40 9.48 7.58 -1.14
C ASN A 40 8.16 6.86 -0.83
N GLU A 41 7.20 7.04 -1.72
CA GLU A 41 5.91 6.37 -1.67
C GLU A 41 5.49 5.99 -3.08
N ILE A 42 4.90 4.80 -3.22
CA ILE A 42 4.16 4.45 -4.44
C ILE A 42 2.68 4.34 -4.09
N TYR A 43 1.83 4.65 -5.04
CA TYR A 43 0.40 4.43 -4.87
C TYR A 43 -0.21 4.03 -6.22
N PHE A 44 -1.35 3.38 -6.18
CA PHE A 44 -2.03 2.94 -7.40
C PHE A 44 -3.52 2.78 -7.13
N ASP A 45 -4.31 3.04 -8.16
CA ASP A 45 -5.77 3.03 -8.07
C ASP A 45 -6.31 1.62 -7.83
N THR A 46 -7.44 1.57 -7.14
CA THR A 46 -8.21 0.35 -6.94
C THR A 46 -9.52 0.43 -7.72
N PRO A 47 -10.16 -0.73 -8.01
CA PRO A 47 -11.49 -0.71 -8.59
C PRO A 47 -12.49 0.01 -7.68
N ASN A 48 -13.62 0.44 -8.24
CA ASN A 48 -14.66 1.11 -7.46
C ASN A 48 -15.01 0.30 -6.22
N ASN A 49 -15.10 1.00 -5.09
CA ASN A 49 -15.38 0.37 -3.81
C ASN A 49 -16.04 1.38 -2.87
N ASP A 50 -16.54 0.88 -1.75
CA ASP A 50 -17.20 1.68 -0.72
C ASP A 50 -16.39 1.68 0.59
N ILE A 51 -15.08 1.52 0.51
CA ILE A 51 -14.22 1.51 1.69
C ILE A 51 -14.24 2.89 2.34
N VAL A 52 -14.59 2.92 3.63
CA VAL A 52 -14.68 4.17 4.39
C VAL A 52 -13.49 4.32 5.32
N LEU A 53 -13.26 5.55 5.77
CA LEU A 53 -12.19 5.85 6.71
C LEU A 53 -12.47 5.15 8.03
N GLU A 54 -11.52 4.37 8.52
CA GLU A 54 -11.66 3.65 9.78
C GLU A 54 -11.24 4.52 10.97
N ASN A 55 -11.66 4.11 12.17
CA ASN A 55 -11.40 4.90 13.38
C ASN A 55 -9.93 5.07 13.70
N ASP A 56 -9.11 4.09 13.31
CA ASP A 56 -7.67 4.11 13.56
C ASP A 56 -6.87 4.63 12.36
N ALA A 57 -7.53 5.26 11.39
CA ALA A 57 -6.85 5.85 10.24
C ALA A 57 -5.81 6.87 10.70
N LYS A 58 -4.70 6.92 10.00
CA LYS A 58 -3.57 7.76 10.40
C LYS A 58 -2.84 8.32 9.19
N GLU A 59 -2.01 9.34 9.41
CA GLU A 59 -1.20 9.95 8.35
C GLU A 59 0.23 9.40 8.34
N VAL A 60 0.76 9.06 9.52
CA VAL A 60 2.15 8.58 9.65
C VAL A 60 2.15 7.08 9.82
N PHE A 61 2.89 6.41 8.95
CA PHE A 61 3.00 4.95 8.93
C PHE A 61 4.41 4.50 9.31
N ASN A 62 4.53 3.27 9.77
CA ASN A 62 5.83 2.64 10.01
C ASN A 62 6.24 1.87 8.75
N LEU A 63 7.55 1.72 8.57
CA LEU A 63 8.06 0.90 7.46
C LEU A 63 7.48 -0.52 7.58
N GLY A 64 6.90 -1.03 6.51
CA GLY A 64 6.26 -2.34 6.48
C GLY A 64 4.75 -2.30 6.51
N GLU A 65 4.16 -1.18 6.92
CA GLU A 65 2.71 -1.02 6.94
C GLU A 65 2.20 -0.60 5.56
N ILE A 66 1.08 -1.19 5.16
CA ILE A 66 0.45 -0.90 3.87
C ILE A 66 -0.84 -0.12 4.13
N ALA A 67 -1.05 0.93 3.36
CA ALA A 67 -2.17 1.84 3.54
C ALA A 67 -3.19 1.75 2.41
N PHE A 68 -4.42 2.10 2.72
CA PHE A 68 -5.44 2.45 1.73
C PHE A 68 -5.79 3.91 1.94
N TRP A 69 -5.45 4.73 0.96
CA TRP A 69 -5.68 6.17 1.01
C TRP A 69 -7.09 6.47 0.51
N ASN A 70 -7.98 6.80 1.45
CA ASN A 70 -9.41 6.88 1.16
C ASN A 70 -9.78 7.98 0.17
N GLN A 71 -9.18 9.17 0.28
CA GLN A 71 -9.49 10.29 -0.62
C GLN A 71 -9.24 9.96 -2.09
N GLY A 72 -8.19 9.19 -2.36
CA GLY A 72 -7.85 8.82 -3.72
C GLY A 72 -8.28 7.42 -4.12
N SER A 73 -8.90 6.68 -3.22
CA SER A 73 -9.27 5.28 -3.44
C SER A 73 -8.10 4.47 -3.98
N ALA A 74 -6.95 4.60 -3.32
CA ALA A 74 -5.69 4.03 -3.78
C ALA A 74 -4.97 3.26 -2.68
N ILE A 75 -4.30 2.18 -3.06
CA ILE A 75 -3.37 1.52 -2.15
C ILE A 75 -2.08 2.33 -2.17
N ALA A 76 -1.55 2.65 -0.99
CA ALA A 76 -0.35 3.45 -0.84
C ALA A 76 0.68 2.72 0.01
N ILE A 77 1.92 2.72 -0.45
CA ILE A 77 3.02 2.07 0.25
C ILE A 77 4.16 3.08 0.38
N GLY A 78 4.39 3.54 1.61
CA GLY A 78 5.49 4.44 1.91
C GLY A 78 6.71 3.66 2.41
N PHE A 79 7.88 4.06 1.97
CA PHE A 79 9.12 3.41 2.36
C PHE A 79 10.21 4.40 2.80
N GLY A 80 9.84 5.65 3.00
CA GLY A 80 10.74 6.71 3.43
C GLY A 80 10.04 8.06 3.41
N LYS A 81 10.82 9.12 3.39
CA LYS A 81 10.28 10.49 3.41
C LYS A 81 9.45 10.78 2.17
N THR A 82 8.32 11.42 2.39
CA THR A 82 7.45 11.95 1.34
C THR A 82 7.51 13.49 1.38
N PRO A 83 6.96 14.19 0.38
CA PRO A 83 6.90 15.65 0.42
C PRO A 83 6.14 16.21 1.63
N ALA A 84 5.28 15.42 2.28
CA ALA A 84 4.57 15.85 3.48
C ALA A 84 5.30 15.51 4.78
N SER A 85 6.39 14.76 4.72
CA SER A 85 7.09 14.26 5.92
C SER A 85 7.75 15.37 6.71
N LYS A 86 7.65 15.24 8.04
CA LYS A 86 8.43 16.02 9.00
C LYS A 86 9.54 15.10 9.46
N LYS A 87 10.80 15.55 9.29
CA LYS A 87 11.98 14.73 9.61
C LYS A 87 11.96 13.41 8.81
N ASP A 88 12.15 12.27 9.48
CA ASP A 88 12.32 10.98 8.82
C ASP A 88 11.04 10.14 8.75
N GLU A 89 9.92 10.70 9.16
CA GLU A 89 8.67 9.95 9.17
C GLU A 89 8.19 9.61 7.75
N ILE A 90 7.36 8.56 7.67
CA ILE A 90 6.65 8.20 6.45
C ILE A 90 5.25 8.79 6.58
N ARG A 91 5.02 9.95 5.97
CA ARG A 91 3.75 10.66 6.10
C ARG A 91 3.01 10.71 4.78
N LEU A 92 1.78 10.22 4.78
CA LEU A 92 0.89 10.34 3.64
C LEU A 92 0.26 11.74 3.61
N ILE A 93 -0.33 12.11 2.49
CA ILE A 93 -0.91 13.44 2.32
C ILE A 93 -2.14 13.68 3.20
N SER A 94 -2.86 12.62 3.56
CA SER A 94 -4.01 12.65 4.46
C SER A 94 -4.21 11.30 5.11
N LYS A 95 -5.16 11.20 6.05
CA LYS A 95 -5.41 9.95 6.77
C LYS A 95 -5.74 8.81 5.82
N ALA A 96 -5.23 7.63 6.16
CA ALA A 96 -5.42 6.41 5.41
C ALA A 96 -5.62 5.24 6.35
N ASN A 97 -6.28 4.20 5.87
CA ASN A 97 -6.50 2.97 6.64
C ASN A 97 -5.29 2.07 6.55
N HIS A 98 -4.82 1.56 7.67
CA HIS A 98 -3.78 0.53 7.72
C HIS A 98 -4.46 -0.83 7.56
N TRP A 99 -4.07 -1.62 6.54
CA TRP A 99 -4.79 -2.87 6.23
C TRP A 99 -3.92 -4.10 6.02
N ALA A 100 -2.60 -3.93 5.94
CA ALA A 100 -1.69 -5.07 5.80
C ALA A 100 -0.31 -4.73 6.33
N ASN A 101 0.48 -5.76 6.63
CA ASN A 101 1.86 -5.62 7.07
C ASN A 101 2.77 -6.50 6.22
N THR A 102 3.88 -5.93 5.80
CA THR A 102 4.91 -6.67 5.07
C THR A 102 5.66 -7.59 6.02
N TYR A 103 5.88 -8.84 5.61
CA TYR A 103 6.66 -9.78 6.44
C TYR A 103 8.11 -9.34 6.60
N LYS A 104 8.68 -8.72 5.58
CA LYS A 104 10.05 -8.20 5.62
C LYS A 104 10.03 -6.71 5.27
N PRO A 105 9.85 -5.83 6.27
CA PRO A 105 9.69 -4.39 6.02
C PRO A 105 10.77 -3.78 5.14
N GLU A 106 12.02 -4.23 5.27
CA GLU A 106 13.13 -3.69 4.46
C GLU A 106 12.96 -3.91 2.97
N ASP A 107 12.16 -4.91 2.56
CA ASP A 107 11.90 -5.16 1.15
C ASP A 107 11.18 -4.00 0.48
N LEU A 108 10.42 -3.20 1.24
CA LEU A 108 9.71 -2.04 0.69
C LEU A 108 10.66 -1.00 0.13
N LYS A 109 11.88 -0.91 0.66
CA LYS A 109 12.87 0.06 0.17
C LYS A 109 13.30 -0.23 -1.26
N LYS A 110 13.13 -1.46 -1.73
CA LYS A 110 13.42 -1.84 -3.11
C LYS A 110 12.47 -1.19 -4.10
N LEU A 111 11.32 -0.69 -3.63
CA LEU A 111 10.35 0.01 -4.47
C LEU A 111 10.92 1.31 -5.05
N LYS A 112 11.97 1.85 -4.45
CA LYS A 112 12.64 3.06 -4.93
C LYS A 112 13.16 2.93 -6.37
N ALA A 113 13.40 1.71 -6.83
CA ALA A 113 13.93 1.46 -8.17
C ALA A 113 12.88 1.66 -9.28
N PHE A 114 11.61 1.77 -8.94
CA PHE A 114 10.53 1.81 -9.92
C PHE A 114 10.03 3.22 -10.16
N LYS A 115 9.49 3.45 -11.34
CA LYS A 115 9.04 4.77 -11.80
C LYS A 115 7.57 4.76 -12.12
N ASP A 116 7.00 5.97 -12.25
CA ASP A 116 5.60 6.14 -12.66
C ASP A 116 5.30 5.30 -13.90
N GLY A 117 4.16 4.62 -13.87
CA GLY A 117 3.69 3.82 -14.97
C GLY A 117 4.08 2.35 -14.93
N GLU A 118 4.95 1.94 -14.02
CA GLU A 118 5.29 0.52 -13.88
C GLU A 118 4.06 -0.28 -13.46
N PRO A 119 3.78 -1.42 -14.11
CA PRO A 119 2.65 -2.26 -13.69
C PRO A 119 2.89 -2.91 -12.34
N ILE A 120 1.85 -2.96 -11.54
CA ILE A 120 1.86 -3.66 -10.26
C ILE A 120 0.60 -4.53 -10.15
N LYS A 121 0.73 -5.63 -9.44
CA LYS A 121 -0.37 -6.54 -9.18
C LYS A 121 -0.36 -6.93 -7.71
N VAL A 122 -1.52 -6.91 -7.08
CA VAL A 122 -1.69 -7.50 -5.75
C VAL A 122 -2.72 -8.60 -5.82
N SER A 123 -2.40 -9.74 -5.24
CA SER A 123 -3.27 -10.92 -5.29
C SER A 123 -3.18 -11.71 -4.00
N ILE A 124 -4.16 -12.61 -3.83
CA ILE A 124 -4.16 -13.54 -2.72
C ILE A 124 -3.09 -14.59 -2.98
N LEU A 125 -2.25 -14.83 -1.98
CA LEU A 125 -1.20 -15.82 -2.10
C LEU A 125 -1.76 -17.18 -1.71
N ASN A 126 -1.91 -18.05 -2.68
CA ASN A 126 -2.39 -19.42 -2.46
C ASN A 126 -1.23 -20.29 -1.97
N LYS A 127 -1.56 -21.16 -1.03
CA LYS A 127 -0.59 -22.12 -0.50
C LYS A 127 -0.48 -23.34 -1.40
#